data_4ee9fe8fe70d73f519cc5a7755af34f2
#
_entry.id   4ee9fe8fe70d73f519cc5a7755af34f2
#
_cell.length_a   1.000
_cell.length_b   1.000
_cell.length_c   1.000
_cell.angle_alpha   90.00
_cell.angle_beta   90.00
_cell.angle_gamma   90.00
#
_symmetry.space_group_name_H-M   'P 1'
#
loop_
_entity.id
_entity.type
_entity.pdbx_description
1 polymer ?
#
loop_
_entity_poly.entity_id
_entity_poly.type
_entity_poly.pdbx_seq_one_letter_code
_entity_poly.pdbx_strand_id
1 'polypeptide(L)'
;MKKLLFFPVIMLALQSCAQKKDYNLIVGTYTNTGKSEGIYVYDFDTNTAAVKAKTVTKNVENPSYLALGDGNKAIYAVNETSETSAVSAFGFDAASGKLTFLNKQATNGADPCYVIADKKNVITANYSGGSISVFGIEKSGALSAIKQLVKHTGKSIDKARQGSAHVHMAQFTPDHKYLVVDDLGTDKVYLYTYNPDGGNKVLTVKDSVAITPGAGPRHLVFSKDSKYAYLIHEIDGGITVFSYSDGNLTEIQKTKITEDGFKGENGAADIHLSPDGKFLYASNRGSENKITIFAIEKGGLLSVRGYVPTLGKGPRNFAIDPTGKYLLVAHQYTNDVVIFERNLETGALTDTGKRISVGAPVCLVFAPVK
;
A
#
# COMPACT_ATOMS: atom_id res chain seq x y z
N MET A 1 1.16 -20.36 -75.64
CA MET A 1 2.12 -19.80 -74.70
C MET A 1 1.38 -18.98 -73.64
N LYS A 2 1.15 -19.56 -72.45
CA LYS A 2 0.47 -18.89 -71.30
C LYS A 2 1.54 -18.22 -70.44
N LYS A 3 1.48 -16.89 -70.31
CA LYS A 3 2.37 -16.11 -69.42
C LYS A 3 1.77 -16.17 -68.02
N LEU A 4 2.52 -16.78 -67.08
CA LEU A 4 2.26 -16.71 -65.66
C LEU A 4 2.77 -15.35 -65.13
N LEU A 5 1.84 -14.52 -64.63
CA LEU A 5 2.20 -13.31 -63.87
C LEU A 5 2.39 -13.72 -62.37
N PHE A 6 3.61 -13.57 -61.88
CA PHE A 6 3.95 -13.65 -60.45
C PHE A 6 3.66 -12.29 -59.80
N PHE A 7 2.71 -12.23 -58.88
CA PHE A 7 2.51 -11.08 -57.98
C PHE A 7 3.34 -11.32 -56.73
N PRO A 8 4.23 -10.40 -56.32
CA PRO A 8 4.89 -10.53 -55.06
C PRO A 8 3.95 -10.09 -53.94
N VAL A 9 3.63 -11.01 -53.01
CA VAL A 9 2.96 -10.69 -51.76
C VAL A 9 3.93 -9.97 -50.84
N ILE A 10 3.78 -8.65 -50.72
CA ILE A 10 4.52 -7.86 -49.71
C ILE A 10 3.87 -8.11 -48.35
N MET A 11 4.49 -8.94 -47.53
CA MET A 11 4.12 -9.09 -46.11
C MET A 11 4.54 -7.82 -45.37
N LEU A 12 3.61 -6.90 -45.10
CA LEU A 12 3.82 -5.81 -44.14
C LEU A 12 3.84 -6.43 -42.74
N ALA A 13 5.03 -6.55 -42.17
CA ALA A 13 5.20 -6.82 -40.74
C ALA A 13 4.74 -5.58 -39.96
N LEU A 14 3.51 -5.63 -39.43
CA LEU A 14 3.02 -4.69 -38.42
C LEU A 14 3.89 -4.89 -37.16
N GLN A 15 4.98 -4.15 -37.05
CA GLN A 15 5.64 -3.97 -35.75
C GLN A 15 4.66 -3.20 -34.85
N SER A 16 3.94 -3.94 -34.03
CA SER A 16 3.24 -3.37 -32.89
C SER A 16 4.28 -2.73 -31.99
N CYS A 17 4.47 -1.42 -32.13
CA CYS A 17 5.23 -0.62 -31.20
C CYS A 17 4.43 -0.63 -29.88
N ALA A 18 4.72 -1.57 -28.98
CA ALA A 18 4.17 -1.55 -27.65
C ALA A 18 4.54 -0.21 -27.04
N GLN A 19 3.57 0.66 -26.81
CA GLN A 19 3.78 1.99 -26.29
C GLN A 19 4.44 1.84 -24.92
N LYS A 20 5.68 2.32 -24.79
CA LYS A 20 6.46 2.27 -23.56
C LYS A 20 5.68 3.01 -22.48
N LYS A 21 5.16 2.30 -21.49
CA LYS A 21 4.53 2.89 -20.32
C LYS A 21 5.62 3.09 -19.28
N ASP A 22 6.15 4.30 -19.21
CA ASP A 22 7.07 4.70 -18.16
C ASP A 22 6.28 5.11 -16.92
N TYR A 23 6.72 4.64 -15.76
CA TYR A 23 6.16 5.00 -14.46
C TYR A 23 7.26 5.64 -13.61
N ASN A 24 6.86 6.57 -12.78
CA ASN A 24 7.65 6.96 -11.63
C ASN A 24 7.44 5.94 -10.52
N LEU A 25 8.52 5.43 -9.94
CA LEU A 25 8.52 4.74 -8.65
C LEU A 25 8.88 5.76 -7.58
N ILE A 26 7.97 6.02 -6.67
CA ILE A 26 8.13 6.97 -5.57
C ILE A 26 8.33 6.17 -4.29
N VAL A 27 9.39 6.49 -3.54
CA VAL A 27 9.80 5.74 -2.37
C VAL A 27 9.74 6.63 -1.12
N GLY A 28 8.88 6.26 -0.18
CA GLY A 28 8.81 6.81 1.16
C GLY A 28 9.74 6.05 2.11
N THR A 29 10.32 6.77 3.08
CA THR A 29 11.40 6.25 3.91
C THR A 29 11.28 6.68 5.36
N TYR A 30 12.00 6.00 6.27
CA TYR A 30 12.34 6.56 7.57
C TYR A 30 13.66 7.33 7.47
N THR A 31 13.63 8.62 7.83
CA THR A 31 14.82 9.49 7.81
C THR A 31 15.56 9.55 9.15
N ASN A 32 14.90 9.21 10.25
CA ASN A 32 15.46 9.20 11.59
C ASN A 32 16.60 8.18 11.79
N THR A 33 16.76 7.22 10.87
CA THR A 33 17.88 6.28 10.87
C THR A 33 19.18 6.89 10.38
N GLY A 34 19.15 8.10 9.82
CA GLY A 34 20.30 8.77 9.19
C GLY A 34 20.76 8.13 7.87
N LYS A 35 19.97 7.21 7.30
CA LYS A 35 20.28 6.51 6.04
C LYS A 35 19.52 7.06 4.83
N SER A 36 18.52 7.90 5.06
CA SER A 36 17.69 8.51 4.03
C SER A 36 17.59 10.02 4.20
N GLU A 37 17.39 10.73 3.09
CA GLU A 37 17.23 12.20 3.04
C GLU A 37 15.75 12.63 2.88
N GLY A 38 14.81 11.70 2.62
CA GLY A 38 13.39 12.04 2.44
C GLY A 38 12.66 11.15 1.43
N ILE A 39 12.03 11.74 0.41
CA ILE A 39 11.25 11.04 -0.62
C ILE A 39 12.07 10.95 -1.90
N TYR A 40 12.21 9.74 -2.44
CA TYR A 40 12.94 9.48 -3.68
C TYR A 40 11.99 9.19 -4.83
N VAL A 41 12.34 9.64 -6.03
CA VAL A 41 11.62 9.33 -7.28
C VAL A 41 12.59 8.73 -8.28
N TYR A 42 12.18 7.63 -8.89
CA TYR A 42 12.92 6.92 -9.93
C TYR A 42 12.06 6.77 -11.18
N ASP A 43 12.67 6.80 -12.36
CA ASP A 43 12.06 6.24 -13.57
C ASP A 43 12.09 4.72 -13.48
N PHE A 44 10.97 4.08 -13.76
CA PHE A 44 10.82 2.61 -13.78
C PHE A 44 10.36 2.14 -15.16
N ASP A 45 11.16 1.30 -15.81
CA ASP A 45 10.82 0.67 -17.08
C ASP A 45 10.09 -0.66 -16.84
N THR A 46 8.79 -0.71 -17.12
CA THR A 46 7.96 -1.90 -16.91
C THR A 46 8.28 -3.08 -17.84
N ASN A 47 9.09 -2.89 -18.90
CA ASN A 47 9.49 -3.99 -19.78
C ASN A 47 10.72 -4.73 -19.24
N THR A 48 11.65 -3.98 -18.66
CA THR A 48 12.97 -4.49 -18.29
C THR A 48 13.26 -4.45 -16.79
N ALA A 49 12.38 -3.82 -15.97
CA ALA A 49 12.64 -3.46 -14.58
C ALA A 49 13.93 -2.62 -14.40
N ALA A 50 14.32 -1.87 -15.41
CA ALA A 50 15.42 -0.91 -15.27
C ALA A 50 14.93 0.27 -14.43
N VAL A 51 15.79 0.72 -13.51
CA VAL A 51 15.52 1.83 -12.60
C VAL A 51 16.58 2.90 -12.78
N LYS A 52 16.13 4.16 -12.90
CA LYS A 52 17.03 5.32 -12.98
C LYS A 52 16.60 6.37 -11.96
N ALA A 53 17.54 6.81 -11.12
CA ALA A 53 17.28 7.90 -10.17
C ALA A 53 16.85 9.18 -10.92
N LYS A 54 15.84 9.87 -10.39
CA LYS A 54 15.25 11.07 -11.00
C LYS A 54 15.37 12.26 -10.07
N THR A 55 14.73 12.22 -8.90
CA THR A 55 14.80 13.31 -7.92
C THR A 55 14.81 12.78 -6.49
N VAL A 56 15.27 13.62 -5.57
CA VAL A 56 15.15 13.42 -4.12
C VAL A 56 14.57 14.69 -3.52
N THR A 57 13.50 14.55 -2.73
CA THR A 57 12.94 15.65 -1.92
C THR A 57 13.48 15.51 -0.51
N LYS A 58 14.44 16.38 -0.17
CA LYS A 58 15.15 16.34 1.12
C LYS A 58 14.37 17.04 2.24
N ASN A 59 14.79 16.79 3.48
CA ASN A 59 14.23 17.43 4.67
C ASN A 59 12.74 17.16 4.90
N VAL A 60 12.27 15.99 4.48
CA VAL A 60 10.96 15.46 4.84
C VAL A 60 11.15 14.45 5.96
N GLU A 61 10.66 14.76 7.14
CA GLU A 61 10.82 13.92 8.31
C GLU A 61 9.95 12.67 8.21
N ASN A 62 10.57 11.50 8.27
CA ASN A 62 9.92 10.18 8.27
C ASN A 62 8.68 10.10 7.34
N PRO A 63 8.82 10.33 6.01
CA PRO A 63 7.72 10.16 5.08
C PRO A 63 7.45 8.66 4.86
N SER A 64 6.98 8.00 5.91
CA SER A 64 6.89 6.53 5.99
C SER A 64 5.74 5.95 5.17
N TYR A 65 4.74 6.76 4.82
CA TYR A 65 3.67 6.37 3.92
C TYR A 65 3.25 7.52 3.00
N LEU A 66 2.93 7.19 1.75
CA LEU A 66 2.63 8.14 0.68
C LEU A 66 1.30 7.80 0.01
N ALA A 67 0.55 8.81 -0.37
CA ALA A 67 -0.63 8.68 -1.24
C ALA A 67 -0.55 9.62 -2.42
N LEU A 68 -0.98 9.15 -3.60
CA LEU A 68 -1.21 10.01 -4.76
C LEU A 68 -2.56 10.73 -4.60
N GLY A 69 -2.58 12.01 -4.89
CA GLY A 69 -3.80 12.77 -5.04
C GLY A 69 -4.49 12.50 -6.38
N ASP A 70 -5.72 12.96 -6.51
CA ASP A 70 -6.50 12.81 -7.74
C ASP A 70 -5.75 13.39 -8.96
N GLY A 71 -5.80 12.66 -10.06
CA GLY A 71 -5.10 13.02 -11.29
C GLY A 71 -3.56 12.98 -11.20
N ASN A 72 -3.00 12.39 -10.14
CA ASN A 72 -1.55 12.24 -9.93
C ASN A 72 -0.76 13.56 -9.94
N LYS A 73 -1.38 14.67 -9.54
CA LYS A 73 -0.75 16.00 -9.49
C LYS A 73 -0.27 16.41 -8.10
N ALA A 74 -0.59 15.63 -7.10
CA ALA A 74 -0.18 15.85 -5.72
C ALA A 74 0.29 14.54 -5.08
N ILE A 75 1.17 14.66 -4.09
CA ILE A 75 1.56 13.57 -3.19
C ILE A 75 1.34 14.05 -1.76
N TYR A 76 0.71 13.21 -0.96
CA TYR A 76 0.56 13.40 0.47
C TYR A 76 1.44 12.40 1.20
N ALA A 77 2.24 12.90 2.13
CA ALA A 77 3.18 12.10 2.91
C ALA A 77 2.90 12.27 4.40
N VAL A 78 2.80 11.19 5.14
CA VAL A 78 2.81 11.27 6.61
C VAL A 78 4.19 11.74 7.10
N ASN A 79 4.22 12.40 8.26
CA ASN A 79 5.43 12.67 9.02
C ASN A 79 5.29 11.95 10.36
N GLU A 80 5.83 10.74 10.43
CA GLU A 80 5.73 9.83 11.58
C GLU A 80 6.80 10.22 12.62
N THR A 81 6.47 11.19 13.51
CA THR A 81 7.42 11.87 14.39
C THR A 81 6.90 12.05 15.82
N SER A 82 6.15 11.09 16.33
CA SER A 82 5.56 11.11 17.67
C SER A 82 4.67 12.35 17.92
N GLU A 83 5.04 13.24 18.85
CA GLU A 83 4.20 14.37 19.26
C GLU A 83 4.07 15.47 18.18
N THR A 84 5.05 15.61 17.29
CA THR A 84 5.04 16.60 16.20
C THR A 84 4.51 16.05 14.89
N SER A 85 3.78 14.94 14.95
CA SER A 85 3.23 14.22 13.82
C SER A 85 2.35 15.09 12.94
N ALA A 86 2.53 14.91 11.62
CA ALA A 86 1.87 15.72 10.63
C ALA A 86 1.60 14.93 9.33
N VAL A 87 0.94 15.59 8.40
CA VAL A 87 0.86 15.21 7.00
C VAL A 87 1.31 16.38 6.14
N SER A 88 2.19 16.11 5.17
CA SER A 88 2.71 17.08 4.22
C SER A 88 2.11 16.90 2.84
N ALA A 89 1.77 17.99 2.17
CA ALA A 89 1.30 18.02 0.79
C ALA A 89 2.39 18.54 -0.15
N PHE A 90 2.53 17.90 -1.30
CA PHE A 90 3.45 18.27 -2.36
C PHE A 90 2.72 18.30 -3.70
N GLY A 91 2.96 19.34 -4.51
CA GLY A 91 2.67 19.29 -5.92
C GLY A 91 3.63 18.32 -6.62
N PHE A 92 3.14 17.48 -7.52
CA PHE A 92 3.92 16.48 -8.23
C PHE A 92 3.92 16.74 -9.73
N ASP A 93 5.11 16.92 -10.30
CA ASP A 93 5.35 16.94 -11.74
C ASP A 93 5.85 15.57 -12.18
N ALA A 94 4.96 14.78 -12.77
CA ALA A 94 5.28 13.41 -13.19
C ALA A 94 6.36 13.36 -14.28
N ALA A 95 6.49 14.38 -15.14
CA ALA A 95 7.49 14.41 -16.21
C ALA A 95 8.90 14.55 -15.65
N SER A 96 9.12 15.46 -14.70
CA SER A 96 10.42 15.68 -14.07
C SER A 96 10.63 14.82 -12.80
N GLY A 97 9.57 14.27 -12.20
CA GLY A 97 9.61 13.61 -10.90
C GLY A 97 9.73 14.57 -9.73
N LYS A 98 9.62 15.88 -9.97
CA LYS A 98 9.80 16.91 -8.93
C LYS A 98 8.60 16.98 -7.99
N LEU A 99 8.87 16.98 -6.68
CA LEU A 99 7.92 17.33 -5.65
C LEU A 99 8.17 18.78 -5.20
N THR A 100 7.10 19.58 -5.18
CA THR A 100 7.14 20.97 -4.69
C THR A 100 6.29 21.05 -3.43
N PHE A 101 6.90 21.38 -2.29
CA PHE A 101 6.19 21.51 -1.02
C PHE A 101 5.07 22.55 -1.11
N LEU A 102 3.87 22.19 -0.66
CA LEU A 102 2.71 23.07 -0.61
C LEU A 102 2.45 23.54 0.82
N ASN A 103 2.17 22.61 1.72
CA ASN A 103 2.03 22.88 3.15
C ASN A 103 2.14 21.59 3.98
N LYS A 104 2.12 21.76 5.29
CA LYS A 104 2.14 20.71 6.31
C LYS A 104 1.06 21.02 7.35
N GLN A 105 0.29 20.00 7.78
CA GLN A 105 -0.75 20.12 8.80
C GLN A 105 -0.51 19.12 9.91
N ALA A 106 -0.67 19.53 11.17
CA ALA A 106 -0.60 18.63 12.31
C ALA A 106 -1.75 17.61 12.27
N THR A 107 -1.45 16.33 12.51
CA THR A 107 -2.47 15.27 12.56
C THR A 107 -3.29 15.29 13.86
N ASN A 108 -2.80 15.94 14.91
CA ASN A 108 -3.36 15.90 16.27
C ASN A 108 -3.57 14.47 16.79
N GLY A 109 -2.85 13.52 16.19
CA GLY A 109 -2.73 12.11 16.57
C GLY A 109 -1.29 11.66 16.29
N ALA A 110 -0.67 10.95 17.24
CA ALA A 110 0.74 10.58 17.16
C ALA A 110 0.98 9.44 16.16
N ASP A 111 2.13 9.48 15.50
CA ASP A 111 2.67 8.48 14.58
C ASP A 111 1.69 8.08 13.47
N PRO A 112 1.35 9.01 12.53
CA PRO A 112 0.60 8.66 11.34
C PRO A 112 1.42 7.69 10.50
N CYS A 113 0.93 6.46 10.32
CA CYS A 113 1.61 5.39 9.60
C CYS A 113 0.96 5.03 8.27
N TYR A 114 -0.18 5.66 7.97
CA TYR A 114 -0.94 5.45 6.73
C TYR A 114 -1.63 6.74 6.29
N VAL A 115 -1.73 6.96 4.99
CA VAL A 115 -2.47 8.07 4.39
C VAL A 115 -3.15 7.63 3.10
N ILE A 116 -4.38 8.08 2.92
CA ILE A 116 -5.11 7.97 1.64
C ILE A 116 -5.66 9.33 1.24
N ALA A 117 -5.96 9.48 -0.04
CA ALA A 117 -6.59 10.67 -0.58
C ALA A 117 -7.63 10.31 -1.64
N ASP A 118 -8.71 11.09 -1.69
CA ASP A 118 -9.61 11.14 -2.82
C ASP A 118 -9.59 12.54 -3.47
N LYS A 119 -10.67 12.93 -4.15
CA LYS A 119 -10.80 14.28 -4.76
C LYS A 119 -11.02 15.41 -3.75
N LYS A 120 -11.46 15.09 -2.53
CA LYS A 120 -11.96 16.06 -1.56
C LYS A 120 -11.16 16.08 -0.26
N ASN A 121 -10.67 14.90 0.16
CA ASN A 121 -10.11 14.74 1.49
C ASN A 121 -8.82 13.90 1.46
N VAL A 122 -7.96 14.20 2.42
CA VAL A 122 -6.82 13.37 2.83
C VAL A 122 -7.13 12.83 4.22
N ILE A 123 -6.91 11.54 4.42
CA ILE A 123 -7.20 10.85 5.68
C ILE A 123 -5.95 10.12 6.13
N THR A 124 -5.53 10.34 7.39
CA THR A 124 -4.42 9.63 8.01
C THR A 124 -4.90 8.67 9.09
N ALA A 125 -4.23 7.52 9.21
CA ALA A 125 -4.33 6.61 10.35
C ALA A 125 -3.14 6.88 11.27
N ASN A 126 -3.42 7.22 12.53
CA ASN A 126 -2.42 7.61 13.52
C ASN A 126 -2.25 6.46 14.52
N TYR A 127 -1.13 5.74 14.41
CA TYR A 127 -0.90 4.50 15.14
C TYR A 127 -0.85 4.70 16.65
N SER A 128 0.13 5.45 17.15
CA SER A 128 0.26 5.70 18.59
C SER A 128 -0.85 6.60 19.13
N GLY A 129 -1.44 7.43 18.28
CA GLY A 129 -2.58 8.27 18.65
C GLY A 129 -3.92 7.54 18.71
N GLY A 130 -4.00 6.30 18.20
CA GLY A 130 -5.23 5.51 18.12
C GLY A 130 -6.38 6.29 17.46
N SER A 131 -6.11 7.00 16.34
CA SER A 131 -7.06 7.95 15.78
C SER A 131 -6.95 8.08 14.27
N ILE A 132 -7.95 8.76 13.68
CA ILE A 132 -8.02 9.11 12.27
C ILE A 132 -8.11 10.63 12.17
N SER A 133 -7.30 11.24 11.30
CA SER A 133 -7.38 12.68 11.01
C SER A 133 -7.84 12.90 9.57
N VAL A 134 -8.78 13.81 9.38
CA VAL A 134 -9.35 14.17 8.07
C VAL A 134 -9.04 15.62 7.74
N PHE A 135 -8.52 15.85 6.54
CA PHE A 135 -8.20 17.16 5.99
C PHE A 135 -8.93 17.35 4.66
N GLY A 136 -9.33 18.57 4.35
CA GLY A 136 -9.79 18.92 3.01
C GLY A 136 -8.62 19.14 2.06
N ILE A 137 -8.88 19.03 0.76
CA ILE A 137 -7.93 19.37 -0.30
C ILE A 137 -8.34 20.69 -0.93
N GLU A 138 -7.42 21.66 -0.91
CA GLU A 138 -7.59 22.95 -1.54
C GLU A 138 -7.38 22.87 -3.07
N LYS A 139 -7.81 23.86 -3.83
CA LYS A 139 -7.62 23.91 -5.30
C LYS A 139 -6.16 23.79 -5.75
N SER A 140 -5.23 24.20 -4.92
CA SER A 140 -3.78 24.09 -5.14
C SER A 140 -3.22 22.68 -4.91
N GLY A 141 -4.01 21.79 -4.31
CA GLY A 141 -3.56 20.50 -3.78
C GLY A 141 -3.05 20.56 -2.33
N ALA A 142 -2.99 21.77 -1.72
CA ALA A 142 -2.62 21.93 -0.32
C ALA A 142 -3.71 21.36 0.62
N LEU A 143 -3.33 21.06 1.85
CA LEU A 143 -4.24 20.61 2.90
C LEU A 143 -4.93 21.78 3.57
N SER A 144 -6.22 21.66 3.83
CA SER A 144 -6.92 22.56 4.76
C SER A 144 -6.46 22.33 6.21
N ALA A 145 -6.91 23.16 7.14
CA ALA A 145 -6.91 22.80 8.54
C ALA A 145 -7.67 21.46 8.75
N ILE A 146 -7.36 20.77 9.86
CA ILE A 146 -8.03 19.51 10.20
C ILE A 146 -9.57 19.70 10.26
N LYS A 147 -10.29 18.88 9.52
CA LYS A 147 -11.77 18.91 9.49
C LYS A 147 -12.35 18.05 10.60
N GLN A 148 -11.78 16.89 10.84
CA GLN A 148 -12.28 15.93 11.82
C GLN A 148 -11.13 15.12 12.41
N LEU A 149 -11.16 14.89 13.72
CA LEU A 149 -10.35 13.93 14.44
C LEU A 149 -11.29 12.88 15.06
N VAL A 150 -11.12 11.61 14.69
CA VAL A 150 -11.87 10.49 15.27
C VAL A 150 -10.92 9.68 16.14
N LYS A 151 -11.20 9.57 17.44
CA LYS A 151 -10.41 8.77 18.38
C LYS A 151 -11.06 7.42 18.62
N HIS A 152 -10.29 6.35 18.52
CA HIS A 152 -10.69 5.04 19.00
C HIS A 152 -10.34 4.87 20.48
N THR A 153 -11.03 3.99 21.14
CA THR A 153 -10.81 3.63 22.54
C THR A 153 -10.90 2.13 22.70
N GLY A 154 -10.16 1.57 23.63
CA GLY A 154 -10.14 0.14 23.92
C GLY A 154 -8.73 -0.42 23.92
N LYS A 155 -8.66 -1.73 24.12
CA LYS A 155 -7.43 -2.53 24.20
C LYS A 155 -7.76 -3.98 23.87
N SER A 156 -6.73 -4.81 23.70
CA SER A 156 -6.90 -6.26 23.56
C SER A 156 -5.92 -7.03 24.45
N ILE A 157 -5.68 -8.30 24.14
CA ILE A 157 -5.02 -9.26 25.04
C ILE A 157 -3.51 -9.10 25.13
N ASP A 158 -2.84 -8.63 24.08
CA ASP A 158 -1.39 -8.38 24.08
C ASP A 158 -1.10 -7.05 24.79
N LYS A 159 -0.64 -7.16 26.06
CA LYS A 159 -0.37 -5.98 26.88
C LYS A 159 0.72 -5.07 26.33
N ALA A 160 1.67 -5.61 25.57
CA ALA A 160 2.77 -4.85 25.01
C ALA A 160 2.40 -4.13 23.72
N ARG A 161 1.55 -4.74 22.91
CA ARG A 161 1.19 -4.26 21.58
C ARG A 161 -0.23 -3.71 21.46
N GLN A 162 -1.10 -4.04 22.42
CA GLN A 162 -2.54 -3.74 22.38
C GLN A 162 -3.05 -3.12 23.69
N GLY A 163 -2.19 -2.38 24.39
CA GLY A 163 -2.55 -1.68 25.63
C GLY A 163 -3.53 -0.51 25.43
N SER A 164 -3.65 -0.02 24.19
CA SER A 164 -4.57 1.02 23.74
C SER A 164 -4.94 0.80 22.28
N ALA A 165 -5.85 1.63 21.75
CA ALA A 165 -6.14 1.65 20.31
C ALA A 165 -4.90 2.04 19.49
N HIS A 166 -4.69 1.38 18.35
CA HIS A 166 -3.60 1.62 17.41
C HIS A 166 -4.12 1.53 15.98
N VAL A 167 -4.61 2.65 15.45
CA VAL A 167 -5.17 2.70 14.09
C VAL A 167 -4.03 2.60 13.07
N HIS A 168 -4.02 1.52 12.27
CA HIS A 168 -2.91 1.24 11.37
C HIS A 168 -3.21 1.54 9.90
N MET A 169 -4.47 1.44 9.49
CA MET A 169 -4.87 1.68 8.10
C MET A 169 -6.25 2.33 8.03
N ALA A 170 -6.47 3.12 6.99
CA ALA A 170 -7.77 3.59 6.55
C ALA A 170 -7.89 3.38 5.04
N GLN A 171 -8.96 2.76 4.57
CA GLN A 171 -9.16 2.42 3.16
C GLN A 171 -10.59 2.71 2.73
N PHE A 172 -10.77 3.42 1.61
CA PHE A 172 -12.09 3.56 1.01
C PHE A 172 -12.60 2.21 0.50
N THR A 173 -13.88 1.97 0.68
CA THR A 173 -14.55 0.88 -0.03
C THR A 173 -14.57 1.16 -1.54
N PRO A 174 -14.64 0.14 -2.41
CA PRO A 174 -14.57 0.35 -3.86
C PRO A 174 -15.65 1.30 -4.42
N ASP A 175 -16.79 1.40 -3.75
CA ASP A 175 -17.90 2.31 -4.11
C ASP A 175 -17.77 3.71 -3.48
N HIS A 176 -16.71 3.95 -2.69
CA HIS A 176 -16.45 5.19 -1.95
C HIS A 176 -17.58 5.65 -1.00
N LYS A 177 -18.52 4.76 -0.62
CA LYS A 177 -19.57 5.09 0.35
C LYS A 177 -19.09 4.98 1.79
N TYR A 178 -18.09 4.12 2.03
CA TYR A 178 -17.60 3.82 3.36
C TYR A 178 -16.08 3.92 3.42
N LEU A 179 -15.59 4.08 4.64
CA LEU A 179 -14.18 3.93 5.01
C LEU A 179 -14.06 2.73 5.95
N VAL A 180 -13.16 1.82 5.63
CA VAL A 180 -12.74 0.72 6.51
C VAL A 180 -11.47 1.13 7.23
N VAL A 181 -11.39 0.87 8.52
CA VAL A 181 -10.28 1.29 9.37
C VAL A 181 -9.84 0.13 10.26
N ASP A 182 -8.60 -0.26 10.12
CA ASP A 182 -8.00 -1.36 10.88
C ASP A 182 -7.37 -0.82 12.15
N ASP A 183 -7.82 -1.33 13.30
CA ASP A 183 -7.27 -0.96 14.61
C ASP A 183 -6.58 -2.18 15.23
N LEU A 184 -5.26 -2.19 15.14
CA LEU A 184 -4.41 -3.24 15.67
C LEU A 184 -4.58 -3.40 17.18
N GLY A 185 -4.72 -2.28 17.90
CA GLY A 185 -4.74 -2.27 19.35
C GLY A 185 -6.03 -2.81 19.96
N THR A 186 -7.13 -2.74 19.23
CA THR A 186 -8.45 -3.18 19.72
C THR A 186 -8.93 -4.48 19.09
N ASP A 187 -8.18 -5.08 18.17
CA ASP A 187 -8.58 -6.23 17.36
C ASP A 187 -9.92 -6.02 16.66
N LYS A 188 -10.10 -4.84 16.04
CA LYS A 188 -11.31 -4.48 15.33
C LYS A 188 -11.02 -3.88 13.97
N VAL A 189 -11.95 -4.13 13.05
CA VAL A 189 -12.12 -3.39 11.82
C VAL A 189 -13.35 -2.51 11.95
N TYR A 190 -13.16 -1.19 11.93
CA TYR A 190 -14.26 -0.23 12.00
C TYR A 190 -14.74 0.15 10.60
N LEU A 191 -16.04 0.37 10.48
CA LEU A 191 -16.67 0.86 9.25
C LEU A 191 -17.31 2.22 9.53
N TYR A 192 -16.99 3.19 8.70
CA TYR A 192 -17.54 4.54 8.74
C TYR A 192 -18.33 4.82 7.48
N THR A 193 -19.47 5.45 7.59
CA THR A 193 -20.10 6.13 6.46
C THR A 193 -19.21 7.31 6.07
N TYR A 194 -18.93 7.46 4.79
CA TYR A 194 -18.09 8.53 4.27
C TYR A 194 -18.94 9.59 3.56
N ASN A 195 -18.90 10.81 4.04
CA ASN A 195 -19.51 11.98 3.41
C ASN A 195 -18.41 12.98 3.05
N PRO A 196 -17.92 13.02 1.79
CA PRO A 196 -16.80 13.88 1.39
C PRO A 196 -17.04 15.36 1.62
N ASP A 197 -18.29 15.82 1.59
CA ASP A 197 -18.70 17.21 1.79
C ASP A 197 -19.23 17.49 3.21
N GLY A 198 -19.04 16.57 4.16
CA GLY A 198 -19.61 16.58 5.50
C GLY A 198 -19.07 17.65 6.47
N GLY A 199 -18.20 18.57 6.01
CA GLY A 199 -17.59 19.58 6.87
C GLY A 199 -16.75 18.96 7.98
N ASN A 200 -17.19 19.07 9.24
CA ASN A 200 -16.57 18.43 10.42
C ASN A 200 -17.14 17.04 10.74
N LYS A 201 -18.03 16.52 9.90
CA LYS A 201 -18.66 15.22 9.98
C LYS A 201 -18.47 14.40 8.71
N VAL A 202 -17.22 14.28 8.26
CA VAL A 202 -16.85 13.49 7.07
C VAL A 202 -17.04 12.00 7.33
N LEU A 203 -16.70 11.55 8.54
CA LEU A 203 -16.80 10.16 9.00
C LEU A 203 -17.82 10.03 10.11
N THR A 204 -18.73 9.08 9.96
CA THR A 204 -19.68 8.70 11.02
C THR A 204 -19.59 7.18 11.20
N VAL A 205 -19.39 6.72 12.44
CA VAL A 205 -19.33 5.27 12.75
C VAL A 205 -20.61 4.60 12.26
N LYS A 206 -20.44 3.54 11.47
CA LYS A 206 -21.52 2.66 11.03
C LYS A 206 -21.55 1.37 11.84
N ASP A 207 -20.40 0.70 11.94
CA ASP A 207 -20.27 -0.63 12.55
C ASP A 207 -18.82 -0.94 12.91
N SER A 208 -18.58 -2.06 13.57
CA SER A 208 -17.26 -2.64 13.75
C SER A 208 -17.32 -4.17 13.76
N VAL A 209 -16.33 -4.81 13.16
CA VAL A 209 -16.15 -6.26 13.14
C VAL A 209 -15.01 -6.62 14.08
N ALA A 210 -15.27 -7.50 15.05
CA ALA A 210 -14.23 -8.02 15.94
C ALA A 210 -13.41 -9.08 15.22
N ILE A 211 -12.08 -9.00 15.38
CA ILE A 211 -11.13 -9.99 14.90
C ILE A 211 -10.69 -10.87 16.07
N THR A 212 -10.03 -11.97 15.79
CA THR A 212 -9.49 -12.87 16.83
C THR A 212 -8.64 -12.06 17.82
N PRO A 213 -8.88 -12.14 19.14
CA PRO A 213 -8.09 -11.44 20.13
C PRO A 213 -6.58 -11.77 20.00
N GLY A 214 -5.73 -10.76 19.96
CA GLY A 214 -4.28 -10.91 19.77
C GLY A 214 -3.84 -10.96 18.30
N ALA A 215 -4.75 -10.83 17.35
CA ALA A 215 -4.44 -10.88 15.92
C ALA A 215 -3.71 -9.62 15.41
N GLY A 216 -4.17 -8.45 15.81
CA GLY A 216 -3.61 -7.17 15.38
C GLY A 216 -3.91 -6.83 13.92
N PRO A 217 -5.15 -6.44 13.58
CA PRO A 217 -5.53 -5.97 12.25
C PRO A 217 -4.60 -4.87 11.74
N ARG A 218 -4.08 -5.02 10.51
CA ARG A 218 -3.06 -4.11 10.02
C ARG A 218 -3.38 -3.43 8.69
N HIS A 219 -3.46 -4.19 7.62
CA HIS A 219 -3.79 -3.73 6.27
C HIS A 219 -4.89 -4.59 5.65
N LEU A 220 -5.75 -3.96 4.85
CA LEU A 220 -6.85 -4.62 4.16
C LEU A 220 -6.84 -4.22 2.68
N VAL A 221 -7.14 -5.17 1.80
CA VAL A 221 -7.33 -4.91 0.37
C VAL A 221 -8.65 -5.52 -0.11
N PHE A 222 -9.33 -4.82 -1.02
CA PHE A 222 -10.56 -5.34 -1.65
C PHE A 222 -10.24 -6.08 -2.93
N SER A 223 -10.99 -7.14 -3.23
CA SER A 223 -10.92 -7.82 -4.52
C SER A 223 -11.33 -6.89 -5.67
N LYS A 224 -10.84 -7.19 -6.86
CA LYS A 224 -11.09 -6.37 -8.06
C LYS A 224 -12.59 -6.26 -8.42
N ASP A 225 -13.36 -7.31 -8.12
CA ASP A 225 -14.83 -7.34 -8.30
C ASP A 225 -15.61 -6.73 -7.13
N SER A 226 -14.90 -6.20 -6.14
CA SER A 226 -15.45 -5.55 -4.95
C SER A 226 -16.33 -6.44 -4.06
N LYS A 227 -16.22 -7.76 -4.18
CA LYS A 227 -17.04 -8.71 -3.41
C LYS A 227 -16.36 -9.27 -2.18
N TYR A 228 -15.04 -9.16 -2.11
CA TYR A 228 -14.24 -9.73 -1.03
C TYR A 228 -13.25 -8.71 -0.50
N ALA A 229 -12.86 -8.89 0.76
CA ALA A 229 -11.80 -8.14 1.39
C ALA A 229 -10.84 -9.09 2.12
N TYR A 230 -9.55 -8.77 2.12
CA TYR A 230 -8.48 -9.57 2.69
C TYR A 230 -7.73 -8.73 3.71
N LEU A 231 -7.82 -9.10 4.97
CA LEU A 231 -7.22 -8.40 6.10
C LEU A 231 -6.01 -9.19 6.60
N ILE A 232 -4.84 -8.58 6.60
CA ILE A 232 -3.63 -9.17 7.22
C ILE A 232 -3.52 -8.72 8.68
N HIS A 233 -3.09 -9.63 9.54
CA HIS A 233 -2.88 -9.40 10.96
C HIS A 233 -1.38 -9.36 11.30
N GLU A 234 -0.93 -8.30 11.96
CA GLU A 234 0.50 -8.11 12.24
C GLU A 234 1.05 -9.09 13.26
N ILE A 235 0.26 -9.40 14.32
CA ILE A 235 0.78 -10.09 15.51
C ILE A 235 0.75 -11.61 15.32
N ASP A 236 -0.37 -12.17 14.89
CA ASP A 236 -0.52 -13.63 14.76
C ASP A 236 -0.14 -14.18 13.36
N GLY A 237 0.16 -13.30 12.39
CA GLY A 237 0.47 -13.69 11.02
C GLY A 237 -0.73 -14.27 10.27
N GLY A 238 -1.94 -13.97 10.70
CA GLY A 238 -3.18 -14.42 10.08
C GLY A 238 -3.61 -13.57 8.91
N ILE A 239 -4.50 -14.12 8.09
CA ILE A 239 -5.34 -13.41 7.13
C ILE A 239 -6.79 -13.80 7.40
N THR A 240 -7.66 -12.82 7.59
CA THR A 240 -9.11 -13.00 7.55
C THR A 240 -9.64 -12.60 6.18
N VAL A 241 -10.39 -13.47 5.55
CA VAL A 241 -11.10 -13.21 4.30
C VAL A 241 -12.55 -12.89 4.61
N PHE A 242 -13.04 -11.80 4.07
CA PHE A 242 -14.43 -11.38 4.19
C PHE A 242 -15.14 -11.40 2.84
N SER A 243 -16.41 -11.77 2.82
CA SER A 243 -17.32 -11.28 1.80
C SER A 243 -17.71 -9.84 2.14
N TYR A 244 -17.82 -8.99 1.12
CA TYR A 244 -18.18 -7.58 1.26
C TYR A 244 -19.44 -7.26 0.46
N SER A 245 -20.38 -6.57 1.08
CA SER A 245 -21.58 -6.05 0.44
C SER A 245 -22.08 -4.80 1.17
N ASP A 246 -22.16 -3.67 0.47
CA ASP A 246 -22.73 -2.40 0.93
C ASP A 246 -22.35 -2.02 2.38
N GLY A 247 -21.05 -2.00 2.64
CA GLY A 247 -20.49 -1.65 3.95
C GLY A 247 -20.67 -2.72 5.02
N ASN A 248 -20.84 -3.98 4.64
CA ASN A 248 -20.85 -5.11 5.58
C ASN A 248 -19.73 -6.08 5.23
N LEU A 249 -18.99 -6.51 6.25
CA LEU A 249 -17.93 -7.50 6.16
C LEU A 249 -18.38 -8.76 6.90
N THR A 250 -18.43 -9.89 6.20
CA THR A 250 -18.77 -11.20 6.80
C THR A 250 -17.59 -12.14 6.60
N GLU A 251 -17.03 -12.65 7.70
CA GLU A 251 -15.90 -13.60 7.66
C GLU A 251 -16.30 -14.88 6.91
N ILE A 252 -15.46 -15.31 5.95
CA ILE A 252 -15.67 -16.53 5.16
C ILE A 252 -14.49 -17.49 5.24
N GLN A 253 -13.30 -17.02 5.64
CA GLN A 253 -12.11 -17.86 5.80
C GLN A 253 -11.11 -17.20 6.75
N LYS A 254 -10.35 -18.04 7.47
CA LYS A 254 -9.08 -17.67 8.11
C LYS A 254 -7.96 -18.54 7.54
N THR A 255 -6.80 -17.95 7.30
CA THR A 255 -5.57 -18.62 6.88
C THR A 255 -4.36 -17.93 7.49
N LYS A 256 -3.15 -18.41 7.22
CA LYS A 256 -1.90 -17.84 7.73
C LYS A 256 -0.89 -17.60 6.62
N ILE A 257 0.01 -16.65 6.86
CA ILE A 257 1.12 -16.34 5.95
C ILE A 257 2.37 -17.13 6.24
N THR A 258 2.36 -17.97 7.27
CA THR A 258 3.48 -18.83 7.69
C THR A 258 3.22 -20.29 7.37
N GLU A 259 4.29 -21.06 7.22
CA GLU A 259 4.22 -22.52 7.07
C GLU A 259 3.67 -23.17 8.34
N ASP A 260 3.08 -24.34 8.19
CA ASP A 260 2.61 -25.14 9.32
C ASP A 260 3.77 -25.46 10.26
N GLY A 261 3.52 -25.29 11.57
CA GLY A 261 4.55 -25.52 12.59
C GLY A 261 5.55 -24.39 12.78
N PHE A 262 5.38 -23.25 12.11
CA PHE A 262 6.21 -22.06 12.36
C PHE A 262 6.16 -21.64 13.84
N LYS A 263 7.34 -21.42 14.43
CA LYS A 263 7.50 -21.05 15.85
C LYS A 263 8.28 -19.75 16.04
N GLY A 264 8.58 -19.05 14.95
CA GLY A 264 9.27 -17.77 14.99
C GLY A 264 8.33 -16.62 15.35
N GLU A 265 8.88 -15.42 15.37
CA GLU A 265 8.12 -14.18 15.59
C GLU A 265 7.44 -13.75 14.29
N ASN A 266 6.16 -13.41 14.35
CA ASN A 266 5.44 -12.74 13.29
C ASN A 266 5.66 -11.23 13.35
N GLY A 267 5.58 -10.62 12.22
CA GLY A 267 5.57 -9.19 12.02
C GLY A 267 4.98 -8.93 10.64
N ALA A 268 3.80 -9.56 10.39
CA ALA A 268 3.15 -9.41 9.09
C ALA A 268 2.96 -7.94 8.77
N ALA A 269 3.16 -7.58 7.51
CA ALA A 269 3.24 -6.17 7.18
C ALA A 269 2.25 -5.77 6.07
N ASP A 270 2.53 -6.09 4.86
CA ASP A 270 1.78 -5.58 3.74
C ASP A 270 1.07 -6.68 2.96
N ILE A 271 0.01 -6.29 2.26
CA ILE A 271 -0.85 -7.21 1.51
C ILE A 271 -1.32 -6.54 0.23
N HIS A 272 -1.12 -7.18 -0.92
CA HIS A 272 -1.53 -6.67 -2.23
C HIS A 272 -2.07 -7.76 -3.12
N LEU A 273 -3.06 -7.39 -3.94
CA LEU A 273 -3.55 -8.20 -5.04
C LEU A 273 -2.73 -7.96 -6.30
N SER A 274 -2.54 -9.02 -7.08
CA SER A 274 -2.05 -8.84 -8.45
C SER A 274 -3.08 -8.05 -9.30
N PRO A 275 -2.62 -7.24 -10.28
CA PRO A 275 -3.52 -6.45 -11.12
C PRO A 275 -4.55 -7.26 -11.90
N ASP A 276 -4.25 -8.54 -12.18
CA ASP A 276 -5.17 -9.50 -12.82
C ASP A 276 -6.20 -10.10 -11.85
N GLY A 277 -6.04 -9.88 -10.53
CA GLY A 277 -6.92 -10.37 -9.48
C GLY A 277 -6.81 -11.88 -9.20
N LYS A 278 -5.78 -12.55 -9.73
CA LYS A 278 -5.61 -14.01 -9.56
C LYS A 278 -4.84 -14.39 -8.30
N PHE A 279 -3.98 -13.51 -7.83
CA PHE A 279 -3.07 -13.80 -6.71
C PHE A 279 -3.09 -12.69 -5.67
N LEU A 280 -2.87 -13.10 -4.43
CA LEU A 280 -2.65 -12.22 -3.30
C LEU A 280 -1.26 -12.51 -2.73
N TYR A 281 -0.54 -11.46 -2.40
CA TYR A 281 0.79 -11.51 -1.81
C TYR A 281 0.74 -10.88 -0.43
N ALA A 282 1.48 -11.45 0.53
CA ALA A 282 1.55 -10.96 1.89
C ALA A 282 2.98 -11.05 2.42
N SER A 283 3.49 -9.97 3.04
CA SER A 283 4.85 -9.93 3.59
C SER A 283 4.89 -10.21 5.08
N ASN A 284 5.94 -10.90 5.54
CA ASN A 284 6.27 -11.12 6.95
C ASN A 284 7.67 -10.58 7.25
N ARG A 285 7.76 -9.57 8.14
CA ARG A 285 9.02 -8.97 8.60
C ARG A 285 9.70 -9.78 9.69
N GLY A 286 8.93 -10.50 10.49
CA GLY A 286 9.37 -11.20 11.68
C GLY A 286 10.64 -12.03 11.49
N SER A 287 10.65 -13.26 11.95
CA SER A 287 11.84 -14.13 11.83
C SER A 287 12.14 -14.57 10.39
N GLU A 288 11.14 -14.57 9.48
CA GLU A 288 11.27 -15.19 8.16
C GLU A 288 11.73 -14.26 7.04
N ASN A 289 11.27 -12.98 7.03
CA ASN A 289 11.48 -12.05 5.91
C ASN A 289 11.05 -12.65 4.55
N LYS A 290 9.78 -13.05 4.45
CA LYS A 290 9.21 -13.76 3.29
C LYS A 290 8.01 -13.01 2.70
N ILE A 291 7.72 -13.31 1.44
CA ILE A 291 6.41 -13.10 0.79
C ILE A 291 5.71 -14.46 0.72
N THR A 292 4.48 -14.53 1.20
CA THR A 292 3.57 -15.65 0.98
C THR A 292 2.67 -15.34 -0.21
N ILE A 293 2.56 -16.32 -1.11
CA ILE A 293 1.78 -16.25 -2.35
C ILE A 293 0.52 -17.08 -2.17
N PHE A 294 -0.63 -16.48 -2.41
CA PHE A 294 -1.92 -17.16 -2.44
C PHE A 294 -2.54 -17.07 -3.83
N ALA A 295 -3.17 -18.15 -4.28
CA ALA A 295 -4.15 -18.03 -5.36
C ALA A 295 -5.52 -17.65 -4.78
N ILE A 296 -6.25 -16.84 -5.53
CA ILE A 296 -7.63 -16.49 -5.24
C ILE A 296 -8.53 -17.47 -5.96
N GLU A 297 -9.19 -18.31 -5.17
CA GLU A 297 -10.09 -19.36 -5.64
C GLU A 297 -11.52 -18.82 -5.82
N LYS A 298 -12.39 -19.68 -6.37
CA LYS A 298 -13.82 -19.38 -6.48
C LYS A 298 -14.41 -19.01 -5.12
N GLY A 299 -15.19 -17.95 -5.06
CA GLY A 299 -15.78 -17.46 -3.83
C GLY A 299 -14.83 -16.56 -3.01
N GLY A 300 -13.70 -16.12 -3.58
CA GLY A 300 -12.73 -15.25 -2.92
C GLY A 300 -11.82 -15.94 -1.92
N LEU A 301 -11.90 -17.28 -1.79
CA LEU A 301 -11.08 -18.05 -0.86
C LEU A 301 -9.61 -18.05 -1.29
N LEU A 302 -8.72 -18.17 -0.31
CA LEU A 302 -7.27 -18.21 -0.51
C LEU A 302 -6.72 -19.65 -0.39
N SER A 303 -5.85 -20.01 -1.31
CA SER A 303 -5.01 -21.22 -1.21
C SER A 303 -3.54 -20.86 -1.35
N VAL A 304 -2.70 -21.34 -0.43
CA VAL A 304 -1.25 -21.08 -0.44
C VAL A 304 -0.62 -21.70 -1.69
N ARG A 305 0.25 -20.95 -2.38
CA ARG A 305 1.02 -21.40 -3.56
C ARG A 305 2.51 -21.45 -3.29
N GLY A 306 2.99 -20.75 -2.30
CA GLY A 306 4.41 -20.80 -1.93
C GLY A 306 4.85 -19.68 -1.01
N TYR A 307 6.09 -19.80 -0.57
CA TYR A 307 6.77 -18.87 0.33
C TYR A 307 8.10 -18.48 -0.32
N VAL A 308 8.38 -17.20 -0.45
CA VAL A 308 9.57 -16.69 -1.14
C VAL A 308 10.37 -15.80 -0.21
N PRO A 309 11.64 -16.11 0.09
CA PRO A 309 12.54 -15.21 0.80
C PRO A 309 12.66 -13.87 0.06
N THR A 310 12.57 -12.76 0.78
CA THR A 310 12.61 -11.41 0.17
C THR A 310 14.02 -10.93 -0.13
N LEU A 311 15.04 -11.66 0.29
CA LEU A 311 16.46 -11.40 0.09
C LEU A 311 16.97 -10.11 0.75
N GLY A 312 16.24 -9.66 1.79
CA GLY A 312 16.58 -8.54 2.66
C GLY A 312 15.91 -8.68 4.01
N LYS A 313 16.05 -7.68 4.89
CA LYS A 313 15.48 -7.69 6.24
C LYS A 313 14.46 -6.59 6.42
N GLY A 314 13.31 -6.95 7.01
CA GLY A 314 12.22 -6.06 7.30
C GLY A 314 11.44 -5.66 6.04
N PRO A 315 10.83 -6.61 5.29
CA PRO A 315 9.97 -6.31 4.13
C PRO A 315 8.66 -5.64 4.60
N ARG A 316 8.74 -4.34 4.95
CA ARG A 316 7.63 -3.59 5.53
C ARG A 316 6.54 -3.25 4.53
N ASN A 317 6.94 -3.00 3.29
CA ASN A 317 6.04 -2.69 2.18
C ASN A 317 6.56 -3.32 0.89
N PHE A 318 5.67 -3.63 -0.01
CA PHE A 318 6.01 -4.03 -1.36
C PHE A 318 4.97 -3.47 -2.33
N ALA A 319 5.33 -3.37 -3.61
CA ALA A 319 4.41 -2.94 -4.64
C ALA A 319 4.51 -3.85 -5.86
N ILE A 320 3.38 -4.08 -6.52
CA ILE A 320 3.34 -4.74 -7.83
C ILE A 320 3.25 -3.65 -8.88
N ASP A 321 4.12 -3.69 -9.89
CA ASP A 321 4.07 -2.71 -10.97
C ASP A 321 2.72 -2.75 -11.71
N PRO A 322 2.27 -1.65 -12.32
CA PRO A 322 0.93 -1.60 -12.92
C PRO A 322 0.69 -2.59 -14.05
N THR A 323 1.73 -3.19 -14.65
CA THR A 323 1.60 -4.27 -15.64
C THR A 323 1.41 -5.63 -14.99
N GLY A 324 1.73 -5.74 -13.70
CA GLY A 324 1.71 -6.97 -12.93
C GLY A 324 2.93 -7.86 -13.16
N LYS A 325 3.92 -7.42 -13.92
CA LYS A 325 5.09 -8.21 -14.28
C LYS A 325 6.14 -8.26 -13.17
N TYR A 326 6.28 -7.21 -12.39
CA TYR A 326 7.28 -7.10 -11.34
C TYR A 326 6.66 -6.85 -9.97
N LEU A 327 7.28 -7.42 -8.94
CA LEU A 327 6.99 -7.16 -7.54
C LEU A 327 8.28 -6.62 -6.89
N LEU A 328 8.16 -5.45 -6.27
CA LEU A 328 9.27 -4.74 -5.64
C LEU A 328 9.08 -4.79 -4.12
N VAL A 329 10.10 -5.25 -3.38
CA VAL A 329 10.04 -5.36 -1.92
C VAL A 329 10.96 -4.34 -1.27
N ALA A 330 10.40 -3.47 -0.43
CA ALA A 330 11.13 -2.47 0.34
C ALA A 330 11.57 -3.03 1.70
N HIS A 331 12.87 -3.06 1.94
CA HIS A 331 13.48 -3.59 3.15
C HIS A 331 13.94 -2.47 4.08
N GLN A 332 13.21 -2.26 5.15
CA GLN A 332 13.48 -1.20 6.14
C GLN A 332 14.87 -1.29 6.74
N TYR A 333 15.41 -2.51 6.96
CA TYR A 333 16.65 -2.70 7.72
C TYR A 333 17.88 -2.96 6.86
N THR A 334 17.73 -3.52 5.64
CA THR A 334 18.85 -3.70 4.71
C THR A 334 19.05 -2.53 3.75
N ASN A 335 18.16 -1.51 3.80
CA ASN A 335 18.28 -0.26 3.03
C ASN A 335 18.32 -0.49 1.52
N ASP A 336 17.42 -1.35 1.04
CA ASP A 336 17.31 -1.67 -0.37
C ASP A 336 15.87 -1.98 -0.80
N VAL A 337 15.63 -1.93 -2.10
CA VAL A 337 14.44 -2.48 -2.75
C VAL A 337 14.88 -3.60 -3.66
N VAL A 338 14.35 -4.79 -3.43
CA VAL A 338 14.60 -5.99 -4.25
C VAL A 338 13.50 -6.13 -5.28
N ILE A 339 13.86 -6.42 -6.54
CA ILE A 339 12.92 -6.54 -7.66
C ILE A 339 12.81 -8.00 -8.10
N PHE A 340 11.59 -8.54 -8.00
CA PHE A 340 11.24 -9.87 -8.49
C PHE A 340 10.45 -9.77 -9.79
N GLU A 341 10.69 -10.69 -10.73
CA GLU A 341 9.80 -10.95 -11.83
C GLU A 341 8.69 -11.91 -11.39
N ARG A 342 7.45 -11.57 -11.72
CA ARG A 342 6.26 -12.34 -11.38
C ARG A 342 5.81 -13.17 -12.58
N ASN A 343 5.64 -14.47 -12.39
CA ASN A 343 4.97 -15.32 -13.36
C ASN A 343 3.46 -15.04 -13.31
N LEU A 344 2.89 -14.60 -14.43
CA LEU A 344 1.48 -14.17 -14.50
C LEU A 344 0.47 -15.33 -14.40
N GLU A 345 0.91 -16.57 -14.64
CA GLU A 345 0.05 -17.75 -14.61
C GLU A 345 0.09 -18.47 -13.25
N THR A 346 1.27 -18.52 -12.62
CA THR A 346 1.47 -19.27 -11.37
C THR A 346 1.58 -18.38 -10.15
N GLY A 347 1.79 -17.07 -10.33
CA GLY A 347 2.07 -16.11 -9.25
C GLY A 347 3.48 -16.18 -8.69
N ALA A 348 4.32 -17.15 -9.12
CA ALA A 348 5.67 -17.34 -8.63
C ALA A 348 6.56 -16.12 -8.83
N LEU A 349 7.47 -15.89 -7.88
CA LEU A 349 8.43 -14.78 -7.90
C LEU A 349 9.84 -15.32 -8.17
N THR A 350 10.55 -14.71 -9.11
CA THR A 350 11.94 -14.99 -9.44
C THR A 350 12.78 -13.74 -9.25
N ASP A 351 13.90 -13.84 -8.53
CA ASP A 351 14.83 -12.72 -8.35
C ASP A 351 15.40 -12.28 -9.69
N THR A 352 15.26 -10.99 -10.01
CA THR A 352 15.85 -10.40 -11.23
C THR A 352 17.32 -10.05 -11.08
N GLY A 353 17.89 -10.15 -9.88
CA GLY A 353 19.21 -9.62 -9.54
C GLY A 353 19.27 -8.10 -9.42
N LYS A 354 18.18 -7.38 -9.67
CA LYS A 354 18.15 -5.91 -9.63
C LYS A 354 17.77 -5.40 -8.24
N ARG A 355 18.44 -4.33 -7.85
CA ARG A 355 18.27 -3.68 -6.53
C ARG A 355 18.30 -2.17 -6.67
N ILE A 356 17.58 -1.49 -5.76
CA ILE A 356 17.68 -0.05 -5.57
C ILE A 356 18.27 0.17 -4.18
N SER A 357 19.43 0.79 -4.09
CA SER A 357 20.01 1.20 -2.81
C SER A 357 19.36 2.49 -2.34
N VAL A 358 18.62 2.45 -1.23
CA VAL A 358 17.92 3.59 -0.63
C VAL A 358 17.73 3.34 0.86
N GLY A 359 17.99 4.35 1.71
CA GLY A 359 17.93 4.22 3.16
C GLY A 359 16.52 3.98 3.67
N ALA A 360 16.34 2.93 4.49
CA ALA A 360 15.11 2.58 5.19
C ALA A 360 13.80 2.76 4.37
N PRO A 361 13.67 2.15 3.16
CA PRO A 361 12.47 2.28 2.35
C PRO A 361 11.31 1.52 3.01
N VAL A 362 10.15 2.16 3.09
CA VAL A 362 8.97 1.61 3.80
C VAL A 362 7.64 1.88 3.08
N CYS A 363 7.68 2.57 1.94
CA CYS A 363 6.51 2.78 1.08
C CYS A 363 6.94 2.89 -0.38
N LEU A 364 6.26 2.17 -1.27
CA LEU A 364 6.48 2.17 -2.71
C LEU A 364 5.18 2.54 -3.43
N VAL A 365 5.22 3.58 -4.25
CA VAL A 365 4.06 4.05 -5.01
C VAL A 365 4.44 4.20 -6.47
N PHE A 366 3.64 3.62 -7.38
CA PHE A 366 3.78 3.83 -8.81
C PHE A 366 2.86 4.95 -9.29
N ALA A 367 3.41 5.91 -10.03
CA ALA A 367 2.67 6.98 -10.69
C ALA A 367 2.96 7.00 -12.19
N PRO A 368 1.96 7.08 -13.08
CA PRO A 368 2.22 7.18 -14.52
C PRO A 368 2.96 8.48 -14.85
N VAL A 369 3.84 8.45 -15.85
CA VAL A 369 4.55 9.64 -16.33
C VAL A 369 3.65 10.52 -17.19
N LYS A 370 2.62 9.94 -17.84
CA LYS A 370 1.64 10.62 -18.70
C LYS A 370 0.22 10.18 -18.37
#